data_e31c5ff9cf3d905cbc6f709270e26a6f
#
_entry.id   e31c5ff9cf3d905cbc6f709270e26a6f
#
_cell.length_a   1.000
_cell.length_b   1.000
_cell.length_c   1.000
_cell.angle_alpha   90.00
_cell.angle_beta   90.00
_cell.angle_gamma   90.00
#
_symmetry.space_group_name_H-M   'P 1'
#
loop_
_entity.id
_entity.type
_entity.pdbx_description
1 polymer ?
#
loop_
_entity_poly.entity_id
_entity_poly.type
_entity_poly.pdbx_seq_one_letter_code
_entity_poly.pdbx_strand_id
1 'polypeptide(L)'
;MKKFSVRFLGTILLVAALTGCQKKEESNTTAEVAPVATGQEELPAETPKPEENHEGEAQSLLTGLWIPKEEASLRPYAVMFNNIEYASPQSGTSEASILYEALAEGGITRLMGIIEKPSSERIGSVRSARHYFVSVAEEYDAIFVHYGQTKYALSKISELKVNNLSGLEAIGTTVFYRDKSIKAPHNAFASAKGIFEGTKKKDYRTEYREDLCKHFNFYEKDTQLEGENANHIKLGFSSSANPFFDYNKEEGLYYRGQFGKEHIDANTGEPLAFKNIIVQLVEEKNIDSNGYQTINFENATGKGYYITNGKVQEITWEKNESGKAMRYLDTDGRLLSINPGKTYVALYPTYRMENLSISE
;
A
#
# COMPACT_ATOMS: atom_id res chain seq x y z
N MET A 1 8.05 -39.62 29.91
CA MET A 1 9.33 -40.29 30.14
C MET A 1 9.88 -40.83 28.81
N LYS A 2 10.94 -40.25 28.32
CA LYS A 2 12.11 -40.77 27.60
C LYS A 2 12.73 -39.61 26.83
N LYS A 3 13.80 -39.12 27.42
CA LYS A 3 14.73 -38.14 26.82
C LYS A 3 15.62 -38.89 25.82
N PHE A 4 15.77 -38.36 24.60
CA PHE A 4 16.88 -38.77 23.71
C PHE A 4 17.84 -37.60 23.58
N SER A 5 19.08 -37.87 24.02
CA SER A 5 20.21 -36.98 23.91
C SER A 5 21.07 -37.50 22.74
N VAL A 6 21.38 -36.65 21.77
CA VAL A 6 22.33 -36.96 20.70
C VAL A 6 23.55 -36.04 20.87
N ARG A 7 24.70 -36.71 21.16
CA ARG A 7 26.02 -36.08 21.24
C ARG A 7 26.61 -36.00 19.83
N PHE A 8 27.04 -34.81 19.44
CA PHE A 8 27.91 -34.65 18.26
C PHE A 8 29.37 -34.74 18.68
N LEU A 9 30.09 -35.65 18.03
CA LEU A 9 31.53 -35.82 18.15
C LEU A 9 32.22 -35.06 17.02
N GLY A 10 33.06 -34.11 17.36
CA GLY A 10 33.88 -33.37 16.40
C GLY A 10 35.11 -34.18 15.99
N THR A 11 35.48 -34.07 14.73
CA THR A 11 36.78 -34.54 14.22
C THR A 11 37.46 -33.38 13.51
N ILE A 12 38.57 -32.96 14.11
CA ILE A 12 39.49 -31.96 13.56
C ILE A 12 40.50 -32.73 12.71
N LEU A 13 40.69 -32.31 11.47
CA LEU A 13 41.80 -32.77 10.63
C LEU A 13 42.71 -31.58 10.29
N LEU A 14 43.92 -31.63 10.82
CA LEU A 14 45.01 -30.70 10.57
C LEU A 14 45.86 -31.30 9.44
N VAL A 15 46.14 -30.54 8.38
CA VAL A 15 47.18 -30.91 7.40
C VAL A 15 48.10 -29.71 7.19
N ALA A 16 49.35 -29.95 7.50
CA ALA A 16 50.46 -29.00 7.47
C ALA A 16 51.08 -28.84 6.07
N ALA A 17 51.68 -27.69 5.91
CA ALA A 17 52.43 -27.23 4.75
C ALA A 17 53.73 -28.03 4.47
N LEU A 18 54.15 -28.06 3.24
CA LEU A 18 55.57 -28.17 2.86
C LEU A 18 55.86 -27.32 1.62
N THR A 19 56.81 -26.44 1.82
CA THR A 19 57.54 -25.58 0.89
C THR A 19 58.45 -26.37 -0.04
N GLY A 20 58.58 -25.95 -1.30
CA GLY A 20 59.64 -26.40 -2.20
C GLY A 20 59.95 -25.34 -3.25
N CYS A 21 61.05 -24.59 -3.05
CA CYS A 21 61.73 -23.77 -4.05
C CYS A 21 62.49 -24.61 -5.05
N GLN A 22 62.38 -24.35 -6.33
CA GLN A 22 63.48 -24.63 -7.29
C GLN A 22 63.53 -23.53 -8.37
N LYS A 23 64.73 -22.91 -8.42
CA LYS A 23 65.24 -22.04 -9.50
C LYS A 23 65.66 -22.93 -10.69
N LYS A 24 65.40 -22.48 -11.91
CA LYS A 24 66.28 -22.79 -13.07
C LYS A 24 66.12 -21.72 -14.18
N GLU A 25 67.22 -21.35 -14.62
CA GLU A 25 67.86 -20.43 -15.53
C GLU A 25 67.20 -20.19 -16.89
N GLU A 26 67.56 -19.03 -17.41
CA GLU A 26 67.27 -18.34 -18.66
C GLU A 26 67.62 -19.14 -19.92
N SER A 27 66.76 -18.90 -20.95
CA SER A 27 67.20 -18.99 -22.36
C SER A 27 66.43 -17.89 -23.15
N ASN A 28 67.21 -16.92 -23.59
CA ASN A 28 66.83 -15.85 -24.51
C ASN A 28 66.50 -16.41 -25.88
N THR A 29 65.29 -16.10 -26.39
CA THR A 29 65.03 -16.11 -27.81
C THR A 29 64.08 -14.95 -28.13
N THR A 30 64.60 -13.93 -28.75
CA THR A 30 63.88 -12.80 -29.33
C THR A 30 62.96 -13.26 -30.44
N ALA A 31 61.65 -13.10 -30.26
CA ALA A 31 60.67 -13.13 -31.35
C ALA A 31 59.92 -11.78 -31.37
N GLU A 32 60.03 -11.12 -32.47
CA GLU A 32 59.45 -9.87 -32.86
C GLU A 32 57.91 -10.01 -32.81
N VAL A 33 57.22 -9.27 -31.92
CA VAL A 33 55.74 -9.24 -31.82
C VAL A 33 55.27 -7.95 -32.47
N ALA A 34 54.51 -8.09 -33.54
CA ALA A 34 53.75 -6.99 -34.16
C ALA A 34 52.74 -6.36 -33.17
N PRO A 35 52.44 -5.07 -33.26
CA PRO A 35 51.52 -4.39 -32.34
C PRO A 35 50.08 -4.86 -32.58
N VAL A 36 49.48 -5.49 -31.57
CA VAL A 36 48.03 -5.72 -31.50
C VAL A 36 47.36 -4.39 -31.19
N ALA A 37 46.61 -3.91 -32.17
CA ALA A 37 45.71 -2.77 -31.95
C ALA A 37 44.61 -3.14 -30.94
N THR A 38 44.72 -2.63 -29.73
CA THR A 38 43.63 -2.62 -28.75
C THR A 38 42.57 -1.63 -29.23
N GLY A 39 41.60 -2.14 -29.95
CA GLY A 39 40.35 -1.42 -30.19
C GLY A 39 39.60 -1.39 -28.84
N GLN A 40 39.66 -0.26 -28.16
CA GLN A 40 38.66 0.06 -27.16
C GLN A 40 37.38 0.35 -27.94
N GLU A 41 36.41 -0.57 -27.90
CA GLU A 41 35.03 -0.24 -28.20
C GLU A 41 34.57 0.77 -27.12
N GLU A 42 34.55 2.06 -27.50
CA GLU A 42 33.79 3.07 -26.76
C GLU A 42 32.33 2.66 -26.82
N LEU A 43 31.78 2.24 -25.66
CA LEU A 43 30.35 2.14 -25.46
C LEU A 43 29.72 3.50 -25.85
N PRO A 44 28.63 3.49 -26.65
CA PRO A 44 27.97 4.72 -27.02
C PRO A 44 27.58 5.47 -25.75
N ALA A 45 28.04 6.71 -25.61
CA ALA A 45 27.60 7.62 -24.55
C ALA A 45 26.07 7.68 -24.61
N GLU A 46 25.41 7.26 -23.53
CA GLU A 46 23.98 7.46 -23.39
C GLU A 46 23.70 8.95 -23.58
N THR A 47 22.95 9.28 -24.62
CA THR A 47 22.42 10.63 -24.79
C THR A 47 21.59 10.96 -23.56
N PRO A 48 21.86 12.09 -22.85
CA PRO A 48 21.03 12.47 -21.71
C PRO A 48 19.57 12.55 -22.17
N LYS A 49 18.69 11.79 -21.52
CA LYS A 49 17.26 11.96 -21.72
C LYS A 49 16.93 13.43 -21.41
N PRO A 50 16.09 14.09 -22.23
CA PRO A 50 15.62 15.43 -21.92
C PRO A 50 15.07 15.46 -20.51
N GLU A 51 15.45 16.43 -19.70
CA GLU A 51 14.80 16.68 -18.40
C GLU A 51 13.31 16.90 -18.68
N GLU A 52 12.46 16.12 -18.01
CA GLU A 52 11.01 16.28 -18.12
C GLU A 52 10.64 17.66 -17.57
N ASN A 53 9.92 18.43 -18.37
CA ASN A 53 9.45 19.76 -17.95
C ASN A 53 8.15 19.62 -17.16
N HIS A 54 8.20 19.91 -15.86
CA HIS A 54 7.07 19.87 -14.95
C HIS A 54 6.49 21.27 -14.64
N GLU A 55 6.58 22.21 -15.58
CA GLU A 55 5.98 23.54 -15.44
C GLU A 55 4.45 23.43 -15.27
N GLY A 56 3.91 23.98 -14.17
CA GLY A 56 2.49 23.89 -13.83
C GLY A 56 2.10 22.61 -13.07
N GLU A 57 3.03 21.71 -12.80
CA GLU A 57 2.81 20.48 -12.04
C GLU A 57 3.45 20.54 -10.64
N ALA A 58 3.00 19.64 -9.76
CA ALA A 58 3.62 19.33 -8.48
C ALA A 58 3.47 17.83 -8.19
N GLN A 59 4.35 17.28 -7.38
CA GLN A 59 4.24 15.89 -6.98
C GLN A 59 3.05 15.68 -6.03
N SER A 60 2.22 14.69 -6.33
CA SER A 60 1.18 14.20 -5.45
C SER A 60 1.76 13.71 -4.12
N LEU A 61 1.16 14.13 -3.01
CA LEU A 61 1.53 13.65 -1.68
C LEU A 61 1.13 12.17 -1.45
N LEU A 62 0.22 11.63 -2.28
CA LEU A 62 -0.29 10.27 -2.16
C LEU A 62 0.41 9.28 -3.09
N THR A 63 0.85 9.72 -4.26
CA THR A 63 1.41 8.84 -5.30
C THR A 63 2.83 9.19 -5.72
N GLY A 64 3.34 10.38 -5.40
CA GLY A 64 4.62 10.88 -5.91
C GLY A 64 4.63 11.18 -7.41
N LEU A 65 3.52 10.97 -8.11
CA LEU A 65 3.39 11.29 -9.54
C LEU A 65 3.22 12.80 -9.72
N TRP A 66 3.69 13.31 -10.87
CA TRP A 66 3.47 14.69 -11.25
C TRP A 66 2.01 14.88 -11.71
N ILE A 67 1.32 15.82 -11.08
CA ILE A 67 -0.07 16.16 -11.35
C ILE A 67 -0.24 17.68 -11.41
N PRO A 68 -1.32 18.22 -11.95
CA PRO A 68 -1.58 19.66 -11.95
C PRO A 68 -1.42 20.26 -10.54
N LYS A 69 -0.69 21.35 -10.42
CA LYS A 69 -0.34 21.98 -9.14
C LYS A 69 -1.56 22.30 -8.29
N GLU A 70 -2.66 22.73 -8.92
CA GLU A 70 -3.93 23.01 -8.26
C GLU A 70 -4.59 21.75 -7.67
N GLU A 71 -4.33 20.57 -8.21
CA GLU A 71 -4.82 19.29 -7.68
C GLU A 71 -3.96 18.78 -6.53
N ALA A 72 -2.64 18.96 -6.62
CA ALA A 72 -1.69 18.50 -5.61
C ALA A 72 -1.87 19.16 -4.22
N SER A 73 -2.56 20.30 -4.15
CA SER A 73 -2.85 21.01 -2.90
C SER A 73 -4.20 20.60 -2.28
N LEU A 74 -5.04 19.85 -3.01
CA LEU A 74 -6.39 19.52 -2.55
C LEU A 74 -6.37 18.42 -1.49
N ARG A 75 -7.23 18.58 -0.47
CA ARG A 75 -7.54 17.53 0.51
C ARG A 75 -8.19 16.35 -0.19
N PRO A 76 -7.71 15.12 0.07
CA PRO A 76 -8.31 13.94 -0.50
C PRO A 76 -9.61 13.57 0.21
N TYR A 77 -10.30 12.62 -0.37
CA TYR A 77 -11.48 11.98 0.20
C TYR A 77 -11.16 10.54 0.59
N ALA A 78 -11.45 10.18 1.83
CA ALA A 78 -11.34 8.81 2.31
C ALA A 78 -12.70 8.11 2.21
N VAL A 79 -12.89 7.27 1.21
CA VAL A 79 -14.19 6.64 0.90
C VAL A 79 -14.23 5.20 1.37
N MET A 80 -15.25 4.86 2.19
CA MET A 80 -15.47 3.49 2.68
C MET A 80 -16.19 2.63 1.65
N PHE A 81 -15.55 1.60 1.13
CA PHE A 81 -16.14 0.64 0.20
C PHE A 81 -16.55 -0.67 0.89
N ASN A 82 -17.63 -1.24 0.40
CA ASN A 82 -18.03 -2.60 0.71
C ASN A 82 -17.03 -3.59 0.08
N ASN A 83 -16.69 -4.65 0.80
CA ASN A 83 -15.79 -5.67 0.26
C ASN A 83 -16.30 -7.09 0.59
N ILE A 84 -17.46 -7.40 0.05
CA ILE A 84 -18.03 -8.76 0.04
C ILE A 84 -18.32 -9.18 -1.40
N GLU A 85 -18.39 -10.46 -1.66
CA GLU A 85 -18.58 -10.98 -3.01
C GLU A 85 -19.86 -10.46 -3.68
N TYR A 86 -20.97 -10.37 -2.93
CA TYR A 86 -22.24 -9.84 -3.44
C TYR A 86 -22.16 -8.36 -3.92
N ALA A 87 -21.23 -7.58 -3.37
CA ALA A 87 -21.05 -6.17 -3.71
C ALA A 87 -19.92 -5.93 -4.73
N SER A 88 -19.35 -7.00 -5.26
CA SER A 88 -18.31 -6.95 -6.29
C SER A 88 -18.93 -7.11 -7.68
N PRO A 89 -18.47 -6.38 -8.72
CA PRO A 89 -17.43 -5.36 -8.66
C PRO A 89 -17.90 -4.05 -8.02
N GLN A 90 -17.00 -3.38 -7.29
CA GLN A 90 -17.24 -2.04 -6.77
C GLN A 90 -17.06 -1.00 -7.87
N SER A 91 -17.60 0.21 -7.66
CA SER A 91 -17.50 1.34 -8.59
C SER A 91 -16.60 2.42 -8.01
N GLY A 92 -15.64 2.94 -8.79
CA GLY A 92 -14.77 4.04 -8.39
C GLY A 92 -13.63 3.65 -7.44
N THR A 93 -13.37 2.35 -7.25
CA THR A 93 -12.22 1.88 -6.48
C THR A 93 -10.90 2.13 -7.19
N SER A 94 -10.90 2.18 -8.51
CA SER A 94 -9.72 2.49 -9.33
C SER A 94 -9.26 3.96 -9.21
N GLU A 95 -10.10 4.86 -8.67
CA GLU A 95 -9.71 6.25 -8.41
C GLU A 95 -8.83 6.39 -7.16
N ALA A 96 -8.73 5.35 -6.32
CA ALA A 96 -7.92 5.42 -5.12
C ALA A 96 -6.42 5.51 -5.45
N SER A 97 -5.78 6.56 -4.96
CA SER A 97 -4.32 6.71 -4.93
C SER A 97 -3.70 5.75 -3.93
N ILE A 98 -4.37 5.57 -2.78
CA ILE A 98 -4.02 4.58 -1.78
C ILE A 98 -5.28 3.80 -1.41
N LEU A 99 -5.20 2.47 -1.42
CA LEU A 99 -6.30 1.59 -1.04
C LEU A 99 -5.94 0.80 0.22
N TYR A 100 -6.59 1.11 1.33
CA TYR A 100 -6.48 0.37 2.58
C TYR A 100 -7.45 -0.79 2.64
N GLU A 101 -7.00 -1.92 3.21
CA GLU A 101 -7.86 -3.06 3.54
C GLU A 101 -7.61 -3.52 4.97
N ALA A 102 -8.68 -3.79 5.71
CA ALA A 102 -8.63 -4.33 7.06
C ALA A 102 -9.83 -5.22 7.37
N LEU A 103 -9.67 -6.13 8.33
CA LEU A 103 -10.78 -6.92 8.85
C LEU A 103 -11.87 -6.03 9.46
N ALA A 104 -13.09 -6.45 9.26
CA ALA A 104 -14.29 -5.96 9.92
C ALA A 104 -15.04 -7.15 10.53
N GLU A 105 -16.28 -6.93 10.98
CA GLU A 105 -17.07 -7.97 11.63
C GLU A 105 -17.32 -9.18 10.71
N GLY A 106 -17.47 -10.34 11.33
CA GLY A 106 -17.87 -11.57 10.63
C GLY A 106 -16.83 -12.13 9.66
N GLY A 107 -15.55 -11.75 9.81
CA GLY A 107 -14.46 -12.21 8.97
C GLY A 107 -14.45 -11.62 7.55
N ILE A 108 -15.25 -10.58 7.29
CA ILE A 108 -15.16 -9.81 6.05
C ILE A 108 -14.11 -8.71 6.19
N THR A 109 -13.62 -8.19 5.08
CA THR A 109 -12.82 -6.96 5.09
C THR A 109 -13.65 -5.74 4.66
N ARG A 110 -13.11 -4.56 4.91
CA ARG A 110 -13.53 -3.28 4.34
C ARG A 110 -12.37 -2.69 3.57
N LEU A 111 -12.71 -1.99 2.48
CA LEU A 111 -11.75 -1.16 1.78
C LEU A 111 -12.01 0.31 2.11
N MET A 112 -10.93 1.10 2.16
CA MET A 112 -11.01 2.55 2.21
C MET A 112 -10.05 3.12 1.16
N GLY A 113 -10.62 3.80 0.16
CA GLY A 113 -9.84 4.49 -0.86
C GLY A 113 -9.52 5.91 -0.43
N ILE A 114 -8.25 6.29 -0.45
CA ILE A 114 -7.83 7.69 -0.38
C ILE A 114 -7.77 8.20 -1.81
N ILE A 115 -8.69 9.08 -2.17
CA ILE A 115 -8.89 9.59 -3.53
C ILE A 115 -8.56 11.08 -3.55
N GLU A 116 -7.61 11.51 -4.37
CA GLU A 116 -7.22 12.92 -4.47
C GLU A 116 -8.37 13.79 -4.96
N LYS A 117 -8.95 13.41 -6.10
CA LYS A 117 -10.05 14.15 -6.72
C LYS A 117 -11.04 13.14 -7.32
N PRO A 118 -12.14 12.83 -6.61
CA PRO A 118 -13.18 11.98 -7.16
C PRO A 118 -13.71 12.54 -8.50
N SER A 119 -13.92 11.66 -9.48
CA SER A 119 -14.40 12.02 -10.81
C SER A 119 -15.64 11.26 -11.25
N SER A 120 -15.87 10.07 -10.69
CA SER A 120 -16.97 9.19 -11.08
C SER A 120 -18.34 9.64 -10.58
N GLU A 121 -19.36 9.41 -11.42
CA GLU A 121 -20.76 9.59 -11.03
C GLU A 121 -21.27 8.47 -10.11
N ARG A 122 -20.55 7.35 -10.05
CA ARG A 122 -20.89 6.19 -9.21
C ARG A 122 -19.67 5.75 -8.42
N ILE A 123 -19.73 5.92 -7.10
CA ILE A 123 -18.67 5.54 -6.17
C ILE A 123 -19.30 4.68 -5.06
N GLY A 124 -18.82 3.44 -4.91
CA GLY A 124 -19.37 2.52 -3.91
C GLY A 124 -19.45 1.06 -4.37
N SER A 125 -20.27 0.25 -3.69
CA SER A 125 -21.22 0.68 -2.63
C SER A 125 -20.50 1.14 -1.38
N VAL A 126 -20.93 2.28 -0.85
CA VAL A 126 -20.33 2.90 0.33
C VAL A 126 -20.86 2.24 1.61
N ARG A 127 -19.98 2.05 2.59
CA ARG A 127 -20.28 1.31 3.82
C ARG A 127 -19.89 2.06 5.08
N SER A 128 -20.18 1.38 6.20
CA SER A 128 -20.05 1.96 7.52
C SER A 128 -18.59 2.15 7.94
N ALA A 129 -18.32 3.28 8.58
CA ALA A 129 -17.06 3.62 9.21
C ALA A 129 -16.69 2.66 10.34
N ARG A 130 -15.38 2.43 10.50
CA ARG A 130 -14.75 1.80 11.65
C ARG A 130 -13.70 2.76 12.21
N HIS A 131 -13.50 2.74 13.52
CA HIS A 131 -12.67 3.75 14.20
C HIS A 131 -11.21 3.77 13.72
N TYR A 132 -10.63 2.63 13.38
CA TYR A 132 -9.28 2.56 12.82
C TYR A 132 -9.18 3.21 11.42
N PHE A 133 -10.21 3.12 10.59
CA PHE A 133 -10.27 3.87 9.32
C PHE A 133 -10.48 5.37 9.54
N VAL A 134 -11.16 5.77 10.62
CA VAL A 134 -11.25 7.19 11.00
C VAL A 134 -9.88 7.77 11.33
N SER A 135 -9.06 7.01 12.09
CA SER A 135 -7.69 7.41 12.40
C SER A 135 -6.84 7.55 11.13
N VAL A 136 -6.94 6.59 10.20
CA VAL A 136 -6.22 6.67 8.91
C VAL A 136 -6.70 7.87 8.08
N ALA A 137 -8.02 8.13 8.00
CA ALA A 137 -8.54 9.28 7.26
C ALA A 137 -8.03 10.62 7.83
N GLU A 138 -7.89 10.72 9.16
CA GLU A 138 -7.32 11.90 9.81
C GLU A 138 -5.85 12.11 9.44
N GLU A 139 -5.05 11.05 9.38
CA GLU A 139 -3.63 11.10 9.02
C GLU A 139 -3.36 11.71 7.65
N TYR A 140 -4.29 11.52 6.71
CA TYR A 140 -4.26 12.11 5.36
C TYR A 140 -4.98 13.46 5.29
N ASP A 141 -5.44 14.01 6.42
CA ASP A 141 -6.31 15.19 6.42
C ASP A 141 -7.54 15.03 5.49
N ALA A 142 -7.97 13.80 5.27
CA ALA A 142 -9.01 13.48 4.31
C ALA A 142 -10.41 13.83 4.81
N ILE A 143 -11.31 14.20 3.89
CA ILE A 143 -12.74 14.29 4.18
C ILE A 143 -13.32 12.88 4.12
N PHE A 144 -13.84 12.37 5.23
CA PHE A 144 -14.23 10.98 5.38
C PHE A 144 -15.67 10.74 4.86
N VAL A 145 -15.82 9.86 3.88
CA VAL A 145 -17.09 9.55 3.18
C VAL A 145 -17.56 8.15 3.56
N HIS A 146 -18.68 8.03 4.27
CA HIS A 146 -19.19 6.76 4.76
C HIS A 146 -20.70 6.71 4.86
N TYR A 147 -21.28 5.51 4.77
CA TYR A 147 -22.71 5.30 4.97
C TYR A 147 -22.94 4.39 6.19
N GLY A 148 -23.24 5.03 7.34
CA GLY A 148 -23.31 4.36 8.62
C GLY A 148 -21.96 4.33 9.37
N GLN A 149 -22.01 3.98 10.64
CA GLN A 149 -20.83 3.88 11.51
C GLN A 149 -21.13 3.01 12.73
N THR A 150 -20.07 2.48 13.36
CA THR A 150 -20.15 1.93 14.72
C THR A 150 -20.15 3.06 15.76
N LYS A 151 -20.57 2.76 16.99
CA LYS A 151 -20.44 3.71 18.12
C LYS A 151 -18.99 4.15 18.35
N TYR A 152 -18.04 3.23 18.13
CA TYR A 152 -16.60 3.50 18.26
C TYR A 152 -16.10 4.45 17.18
N ALA A 153 -16.56 4.28 15.93
CA ALA A 153 -16.23 5.20 14.84
C ALA A 153 -16.81 6.59 15.08
N LEU A 154 -18.06 6.67 15.59
CA LEU A 154 -18.69 7.96 15.92
C LEU A 154 -17.89 8.69 17.01
N SER A 155 -17.49 7.98 18.07
CA SER A 155 -16.63 8.56 19.11
C SER A 155 -15.29 9.04 18.57
N LYS A 156 -14.64 8.25 17.70
CA LYS A 156 -13.34 8.61 17.11
C LYS A 156 -13.44 9.79 16.14
N ILE A 157 -14.51 9.89 15.33
CA ILE A 157 -14.79 11.07 14.48
C ILE A 157 -14.87 12.34 15.35
N SER A 158 -15.59 12.27 16.47
CA SER A 158 -15.73 13.39 17.39
C SER A 158 -14.43 13.74 18.10
N GLU A 159 -13.68 12.74 18.56
CA GLU A 159 -12.40 12.88 19.27
C GLU A 159 -11.36 13.59 18.37
N LEU A 160 -11.18 13.08 17.14
CA LEU A 160 -10.20 13.60 16.18
C LEU A 160 -10.73 14.77 15.35
N LYS A 161 -12.00 15.14 15.51
CA LYS A 161 -12.69 16.22 14.77
C LYS A 161 -12.58 16.02 13.26
N VAL A 162 -12.66 14.77 12.80
CA VAL A 162 -12.56 14.44 11.37
C VAL A 162 -13.75 15.02 10.61
N ASN A 163 -13.48 15.81 9.58
CA ASN A 163 -14.52 16.23 8.65
C ASN A 163 -15.11 15.01 7.94
N ASN A 164 -16.43 14.84 8.00
CA ASN A 164 -17.03 13.65 7.40
C ASN A 164 -18.37 13.95 6.70
N LEU A 165 -18.66 13.14 5.68
CA LEU A 165 -19.90 13.12 4.93
C LEU A 165 -20.60 11.80 5.23
N SER A 166 -21.55 11.83 6.17
CA SER A 166 -22.26 10.64 6.65
C SER A 166 -23.61 10.46 5.95
N GLY A 167 -23.86 9.26 5.42
CA GLY A 167 -25.15 8.89 4.86
C GLY A 167 -26.29 8.80 5.88
N LEU A 168 -26.02 8.86 7.18
CA LEU A 168 -27.03 8.88 8.25
C LEU A 168 -27.36 10.30 8.75
N GLU A 169 -26.65 11.31 8.29
CA GLU A 169 -26.92 12.71 8.58
C GLU A 169 -27.75 13.36 7.48
N ALA A 170 -28.28 14.58 7.71
CA ALA A 170 -29.06 15.34 6.72
C ALA A 170 -28.28 15.55 5.40
N ILE A 171 -26.94 15.69 5.47
CA ILE A 171 -26.07 15.81 4.31
C ILE A 171 -26.11 14.58 3.39
N GLY A 172 -26.50 13.43 3.94
CA GLY A 172 -26.55 12.16 3.21
C GLY A 172 -27.43 12.22 1.95
N THR A 173 -28.49 13.00 1.93
CA THR A 173 -29.37 13.19 0.75
C THR A 173 -28.71 14.00 -0.36
N THR A 174 -27.66 14.76 -0.06
CA THR A 174 -26.85 15.47 -1.05
C THR A 174 -25.77 14.57 -1.65
N VAL A 175 -25.11 13.78 -0.79
CA VAL A 175 -23.91 13.01 -1.15
C VAL A 175 -24.24 11.67 -1.77
N PHE A 176 -25.30 11.01 -1.25
CA PHE A 176 -25.58 9.60 -1.57
C PHE A 176 -26.94 9.42 -2.23
N TYR A 177 -27.00 8.36 -3.01
CA TYR A 177 -28.24 7.82 -3.55
C TYR A 177 -28.27 6.29 -3.34
N ARG A 178 -29.48 5.70 -3.48
CA ARG A 178 -29.63 4.25 -3.40
C ARG A 178 -30.00 3.69 -4.77
N ASP A 179 -29.22 2.74 -5.24
CA ASP A 179 -29.54 1.93 -6.40
C ASP A 179 -30.59 0.88 -6.02
N LYS A 180 -31.81 1.06 -6.53
CA LYS A 180 -32.95 0.19 -6.21
C LYS A 180 -32.85 -1.21 -6.82
N SER A 181 -31.96 -1.42 -7.81
CA SER A 181 -31.69 -2.73 -8.42
C SER A 181 -30.87 -3.64 -7.53
N ILE A 182 -30.19 -3.07 -6.52
CA ILE A 182 -29.33 -3.80 -5.59
C ILE A 182 -30.03 -3.90 -4.22
N LYS A 183 -29.97 -5.08 -3.60
CA LYS A 183 -30.55 -5.32 -2.29
C LYS A 183 -29.86 -4.49 -1.19
N ALA A 184 -30.66 -3.80 -0.39
CA ALA A 184 -30.16 -3.14 0.82
C ALA A 184 -29.54 -4.18 1.78
N PRO A 185 -28.48 -3.83 2.52
CA PRO A 185 -27.86 -2.51 2.68
C PRO A 185 -26.68 -2.25 1.69
N HIS A 186 -26.55 -3.02 0.60
CA HIS A 186 -25.41 -3.00 -0.32
C HIS A 186 -25.59 -2.02 -1.50
N ASN A 187 -26.52 -1.10 -1.42
CA ASN A 187 -27.03 -0.29 -2.51
C ASN A 187 -26.85 1.23 -2.32
N ALA A 188 -26.02 1.66 -1.41
CA ALA A 188 -25.70 3.08 -1.21
C ALA A 188 -24.47 3.47 -2.03
N PHE A 189 -24.59 4.48 -2.87
CA PHE A 189 -23.51 5.00 -3.71
C PHE A 189 -23.40 6.51 -3.52
N ALA A 190 -22.20 7.05 -3.66
CA ALA A 190 -21.93 8.47 -3.78
C ALA A 190 -21.63 8.82 -5.24
N SER A 191 -21.56 10.12 -5.52
CA SER A 191 -21.02 10.66 -6.77
C SER A 191 -20.01 11.75 -6.48
N ALA A 192 -19.05 11.98 -7.37
CA ALA A 192 -18.09 13.06 -7.25
C ALA A 192 -18.81 14.42 -7.04
N LYS A 193 -19.82 14.70 -7.83
CA LYS A 193 -20.68 15.90 -7.67
C LYS A 193 -21.29 15.99 -6.28
N GLY A 194 -21.90 14.89 -5.79
CA GLY A 194 -22.51 14.86 -4.45
C GLY A 194 -21.50 15.06 -3.33
N ILE A 195 -20.29 14.48 -3.45
CA ILE A 195 -19.21 14.67 -2.51
C ILE A 195 -18.76 16.14 -2.46
N PHE A 196 -18.55 16.80 -3.61
CA PHE A 196 -18.16 18.21 -3.65
C PHE A 196 -19.26 19.14 -3.13
N GLU A 197 -20.51 18.90 -3.51
CA GLU A 197 -21.65 19.67 -2.97
C GLU A 197 -21.82 19.48 -1.46
N GLY A 198 -21.61 18.26 -0.96
CA GLY A 198 -21.63 17.96 0.46
C GLY A 198 -20.52 18.68 1.22
N THR A 199 -19.31 18.66 0.69
CA THR A 199 -18.14 19.38 1.23
C THR A 199 -18.42 20.88 1.33
N LYS A 200 -18.96 21.48 0.27
CA LYS A 200 -19.32 22.88 0.24
C LYS A 200 -20.43 23.22 1.24
N LYS A 201 -21.50 22.39 1.34
CA LYS A 201 -22.59 22.61 2.29
C LYS A 201 -22.18 22.51 3.75
N LYS A 202 -21.16 21.70 4.04
CA LYS A 202 -20.56 21.55 5.38
C LYS A 202 -19.52 22.61 5.67
N ASP A 203 -19.21 23.47 4.71
CA ASP A 203 -18.17 24.51 4.79
C ASP A 203 -16.79 23.91 5.20
N TYR A 204 -16.44 22.78 4.61
CA TYR A 204 -15.17 22.12 4.87
C TYR A 204 -14.05 22.72 4.01
N ARG A 205 -12.88 22.94 4.61
CA ARG A 205 -11.66 23.31 3.92
C ARG A 205 -11.33 22.29 2.82
N THR A 206 -10.90 22.75 1.66
CA THR A 206 -10.60 21.96 0.47
C THR A 206 -9.13 21.77 0.17
N GLU A 207 -8.25 22.48 0.86
CA GLU A 207 -6.81 22.36 0.73
C GLU A 207 -6.22 21.61 1.93
N TYR A 208 -5.06 20.99 1.76
CA TYR A 208 -4.33 20.35 2.85
C TYR A 208 -4.00 21.34 3.98
N ARG A 209 -3.87 20.84 5.21
CA ARG A 209 -3.28 21.58 6.32
C ARG A 209 -1.76 21.70 6.12
N GLU A 210 -1.17 22.80 6.59
CA GLU A 210 0.27 23.08 6.42
C GLU A 210 1.17 22.08 7.17
N ASP A 211 0.70 21.50 8.27
CA ASP A 211 1.45 20.62 9.17
C ASP A 211 1.26 19.12 8.86
N LEU A 212 0.88 18.78 7.64
CA LEU A 212 0.67 17.39 7.24
C LEU A 212 1.98 16.59 7.32
N CYS A 213 1.97 15.51 8.10
CA CYS A 213 3.11 14.61 8.21
C CYS A 213 3.11 13.60 7.04
N LYS A 214 4.30 13.26 6.56
CA LYS A 214 4.47 12.23 5.52
C LYS A 214 4.48 10.84 6.14
N HIS A 215 3.82 9.89 5.48
CA HIS A 215 3.83 8.47 5.83
C HIS A 215 5.10 7.79 5.32
N PHE A 216 5.59 8.22 4.14
CA PHE A 216 6.75 7.71 3.43
C PHE A 216 7.30 8.82 2.49
N ASN A 217 8.47 8.61 1.93
CA ASN A 217 9.01 9.42 0.83
C ASN A 217 8.74 8.72 -0.50
N PHE A 218 8.97 9.43 -1.62
CA PHE A 218 8.98 8.84 -2.95
C PHE A 218 10.39 8.86 -3.53
N TYR A 219 10.74 7.80 -4.29
CA TYR A 219 11.88 7.86 -5.18
C TYR A 219 11.61 8.88 -6.29
N GLU A 220 12.67 9.51 -6.82
CA GLU A 220 12.55 10.45 -7.94
C GLU A 220 12.07 9.79 -9.22
N LYS A 221 12.40 8.50 -9.39
CA LYS A 221 12.00 7.67 -10.53
C LYS A 221 11.73 6.24 -10.08
N ASP A 222 11.11 5.46 -10.97
CA ASP A 222 10.89 4.03 -10.71
C ASP A 222 12.23 3.33 -10.44
N THR A 223 12.32 2.73 -9.24
CA THR A 223 13.54 2.16 -8.69
C THR A 223 13.34 0.67 -8.43
N GLN A 224 14.25 -0.13 -8.99
CA GLN A 224 14.31 -1.56 -8.69
C GLN A 224 14.92 -1.77 -7.31
N LEU A 225 14.24 -2.53 -6.46
CA LEU A 225 14.75 -2.89 -5.13
C LEU A 225 15.59 -4.16 -5.20
N GLU A 226 16.54 -4.28 -4.26
CA GLU A 226 17.14 -5.55 -3.89
C GLU A 226 16.19 -6.30 -2.94
N GLY A 227 16.20 -7.64 -2.95
CA GLY A 227 15.38 -8.45 -2.07
C GLY A 227 14.91 -9.75 -2.73
N GLU A 228 14.12 -10.51 -1.98
CA GLU A 228 13.51 -11.76 -2.46
C GLU A 228 12.45 -11.46 -3.53
N ASN A 229 12.20 -12.47 -4.39
CA ASN A 229 11.16 -12.36 -5.41
C ASN A 229 9.78 -12.33 -4.77
N ALA A 230 8.89 -11.51 -5.32
CA ALA A 230 7.53 -11.32 -4.84
C ALA A 230 6.57 -11.13 -6.02
N ASN A 231 6.45 -12.17 -6.86
CA ASN A 231 5.59 -12.12 -8.04
C ASN A 231 4.14 -12.47 -7.72
N HIS A 232 3.91 -13.28 -6.68
CA HIS A 232 2.60 -13.64 -6.22
C HIS A 232 2.46 -13.40 -4.70
N ILE A 233 1.47 -12.58 -4.30
CA ILE A 233 1.16 -12.28 -2.91
C ILE A 233 -0.25 -12.74 -2.59
N LYS A 234 -0.43 -13.45 -1.48
CA LYS A 234 -1.75 -13.84 -0.96
C LYS A 234 -1.91 -13.41 0.48
N LEU A 235 -3.00 -12.71 0.76
CA LEU A 235 -3.32 -12.18 2.08
C LEU A 235 -4.56 -12.90 2.64
N GLY A 236 -4.37 -13.95 3.42
CA GLY A 236 -5.46 -14.71 4.03
C GLY A 236 -6.02 -14.04 5.28
N PHE A 237 -6.76 -12.92 5.14
CA PHE A 237 -7.41 -12.25 6.27
C PHE A 237 -8.39 -13.15 7.02
N SER A 238 -9.14 -13.98 6.28
CA SER A 238 -10.11 -14.93 6.84
C SER A 238 -10.42 -16.02 5.82
N SER A 239 -11.33 -16.94 6.15
CA SER A 239 -11.85 -17.94 5.18
C SER A 239 -12.61 -17.32 4.02
N SER A 240 -13.18 -16.12 4.17
CA SER A 240 -13.98 -15.42 3.16
C SER A 240 -13.30 -14.19 2.55
N ALA A 241 -12.13 -13.79 3.05
CA ALA A 241 -11.39 -12.62 2.57
C ALA A 241 -9.93 -12.99 2.33
N ASN A 242 -9.63 -13.38 1.09
CA ASN A 242 -8.32 -13.86 0.66
C ASN A 242 -7.89 -13.14 -0.63
N PRO A 243 -7.65 -11.80 -0.57
CA PRO A 243 -7.12 -11.11 -1.73
C PRO A 243 -5.74 -11.63 -2.09
N PHE A 244 -5.43 -11.54 -3.39
CA PHE A 244 -4.13 -11.91 -3.94
C PHE A 244 -3.69 -10.87 -4.95
N PHE A 245 -2.41 -10.89 -5.29
CA PHE A 245 -1.80 -9.96 -6.26
C PHE A 245 -0.83 -10.74 -7.13
N ASP A 246 -0.93 -10.52 -8.43
CA ASP A 246 -0.03 -11.05 -9.45
C ASP A 246 0.76 -9.91 -10.08
N TYR A 247 2.08 -10.06 -10.12
CA TYR A 247 2.99 -9.06 -10.69
C TYR A 247 3.09 -9.20 -12.20
N ASN A 248 2.73 -8.13 -12.91
CA ASN A 248 3.01 -7.99 -14.33
C ASN A 248 4.35 -7.26 -14.53
N LYS A 249 5.37 -7.99 -14.95
CA LYS A 249 6.73 -7.47 -15.13
C LYS A 249 6.84 -6.43 -16.23
N GLU A 250 6.02 -6.54 -17.28
CA GLU A 250 6.07 -5.62 -18.42
C GLU A 250 5.55 -4.23 -18.04
N GLU A 251 4.52 -4.19 -17.20
CA GLU A 251 3.90 -2.96 -16.73
C GLU A 251 4.47 -2.47 -15.39
N GLY A 252 5.19 -3.34 -14.67
CA GLY A 252 5.72 -3.04 -13.35
C GLY A 252 4.63 -2.88 -12.27
N LEU A 253 3.48 -3.55 -12.42
CA LEU A 253 2.31 -3.40 -11.58
C LEU A 253 1.84 -4.73 -10.99
N TYR A 254 1.19 -4.66 -9.83
CA TYR A 254 0.51 -5.77 -9.18
C TYR A 254 -0.99 -5.67 -9.43
N TYR A 255 -1.56 -6.69 -10.05
CA TYR A 255 -2.99 -6.82 -10.30
C TYR A 255 -3.68 -7.53 -9.15
N ARG A 256 -4.68 -6.86 -8.55
CA ARG A 256 -5.39 -7.39 -7.39
C ARG A 256 -6.51 -8.34 -7.81
N GLY A 257 -6.56 -9.51 -7.17
CA GLY A 257 -7.68 -10.43 -7.23
C GLY A 257 -8.33 -10.66 -5.86
N GLN A 258 -9.60 -11.07 -5.86
CA GLN A 258 -10.33 -11.55 -4.68
C GLN A 258 -11.51 -12.44 -5.10
N PHE A 259 -12.01 -13.26 -4.19
CA PHE A 259 -13.08 -14.22 -4.46
C PHE A 259 -12.79 -15.12 -5.66
N GLY A 260 -11.49 -15.48 -5.86
CA GLY A 260 -11.02 -16.37 -6.93
C GLY A 260 -10.99 -15.77 -8.33
N LYS A 261 -11.10 -14.46 -8.48
CA LYS A 261 -11.08 -13.74 -9.76
C LYS A 261 -10.43 -12.37 -9.62
N GLU A 262 -10.12 -11.74 -10.76
CA GLU A 262 -9.65 -10.35 -10.79
C GLU A 262 -10.64 -9.40 -10.11
N HIS A 263 -10.10 -8.41 -9.42
CA HIS A 263 -10.89 -7.34 -8.80
C HIS A 263 -11.08 -6.20 -9.79
N ILE A 264 -12.20 -6.21 -10.48
CA ILE A 264 -12.55 -5.22 -11.52
C ILE A 264 -13.23 -4.00 -10.88
N ASP A 265 -12.92 -2.79 -11.36
CA ASP A 265 -13.75 -1.61 -11.11
C ASP A 265 -14.92 -1.57 -12.09
N ALA A 266 -16.14 -1.48 -11.58
CA ALA A 266 -17.35 -1.52 -12.41
C ALA A 266 -17.49 -0.32 -13.35
N ASN A 267 -16.84 0.81 -13.08
CA ASN A 267 -16.92 2.00 -13.92
C ASN A 267 -16.02 1.90 -15.16
N THR A 268 -14.85 1.29 -15.00
CA THR A 268 -13.85 1.18 -16.09
C THR A 268 -13.88 -0.17 -16.78
N GLY A 269 -14.30 -1.22 -16.07
CA GLY A 269 -14.17 -2.61 -16.54
C GLY A 269 -12.76 -3.17 -16.39
N GLU A 270 -11.81 -2.40 -15.85
CA GLU A 270 -10.39 -2.76 -15.74
C GLU A 270 -10.08 -3.31 -14.34
N PRO A 271 -9.10 -4.22 -14.20
CA PRO A 271 -8.65 -4.71 -12.92
C PRO A 271 -7.92 -3.62 -12.12
N LEU A 272 -8.01 -3.72 -10.79
CA LEU A 272 -7.26 -2.84 -9.90
C LEU A 272 -5.78 -3.19 -9.91
N ALA A 273 -4.94 -2.21 -10.19
CA ALA A 273 -3.50 -2.34 -10.27
C ALA A 273 -2.77 -1.36 -9.33
N PHE A 274 -1.69 -1.81 -8.72
CA PHE A 274 -0.89 -1.06 -7.77
C PHE A 274 0.60 -1.17 -8.08
N LYS A 275 1.31 -0.05 -7.92
CA LYS A 275 2.77 -0.03 -8.01
C LYS A 275 3.41 -0.59 -6.73
N ASN A 276 2.79 -0.29 -5.60
CA ASN A 276 3.29 -0.59 -4.27
C ASN A 276 2.27 -1.39 -3.47
N ILE A 277 2.77 -2.35 -2.69
CA ILE A 277 2.00 -3.06 -1.67
C ILE A 277 2.74 -2.91 -0.34
N ILE A 278 2.03 -2.44 0.69
CA ILE A 278 2.51 -2.41 2.06
C ILE A 278 1.66 -3.40 2.87
N VAL A 279 2.30 -4.39 3.47
CA VAL A 279 1.66 -5.30 4.42
C VAL A 279 2.08 -4.84 5.82
N GLN A 280 1.22 -4.08 6.48
CA GLN A 280 1.41 -3.60 7.84
C GLN A 280 0.89 -4.64 8.83
N LEU A 281 1.77 -5.29 9.56
CA LEU A 281 1.40 -6.28 10.57
C LEU A 281 0.90 -5.58 11.82
N VAL A 282 -0.36 -5.86 12.19
CA VAL A 282 -1.06 -5.16 13.28
C VAL A 282 -1.64 -6.15 14.29
N GLU A 283 -1.75 -5.73 15.55
CA GLU A 283 -2.56 -6.43 16.54
C GLU A 283 -4.04 -6.08 16.33
N GLU A 284 -4.84 -7.11 16.06
CA GLU A 284 -6.26 -7.00 15.84
C GLU A 284 -7.00 -7.93 16.81
N LYS A 285 -8.12 -7.47 17.36
CA LYS A 285 -8.96 -8.23 18.27
C LYS A 285 -10.39 -7.73 18.28
N ASN A 286 -11.32 -8.55 18.81
CA ASN A 286 -12.67 -8.10 19.09
C ASN A 286 -12.65 -7.05 20.23
N ILE A 287 -13.37 -5.94 20.01
CA ILE A 287 -13.52 -4.87 21.00
C ILE A 287 -14.72 -5.13 21.94
N ASP A 288 -15.72 -5.88 21.47
CA ASP A 288 -16.90 -6.23 22.25
C ASP A 288 -17.55 -7.56 21.81
N SER A 289 -18.59 -7.98 22.50
CA SER A 289 -19.34 -9.21 22.23
C SER A 289 -20.10 -9.23 20.90
N ASN A 290 -20.24 -8.09 20.22
CA ASN A 290 -20.87 -8.02 18.88
C ASN A 290 -19.87 -8.33 17.76
N GLY A 291 -18.60 -8.66 18.12
CA GLY A 291 -17.55 -8.99 17.16
C GLY A 291 -17.00 -7.79 16.41
N TYR A 292 -17.21 -6.56 16.89
CA TYR A 292 -16.54 -5.39 16.33
C TYR A 292 -15.03 -5.50 16.54
N GLN A 293 -14.29 -5.28 15.46
CA GLN A 293 -12.84 -5.35 15.49
C GLN A 293 -12.21 -4.03 15.94
N THR A 294 -11.06 -4.12 16.61
CA THR A 294 -10.16 -2.98 16.83
C THR A 294 -8.77 -3.35 16.40
N ILE A 295 -8.09 -2.40 15.79
CA ILE A 295 -6.68 -2.49 15.41
C ILE A 295 -5.93 -1.51 16.29
N ASN A 296 -4.91 -2.03 16.98
CA ASN A 296 -4.06 -1.23 17.84
C ASN A 296 -2.84 -0.76 17.04
N PHE A 297 -2.85 0.48 16.57
CA PHE A 297 -1.69 1.11 15.99
C PHE A 297 -1.40 2.52 16.54
N GLU A 298 -2.22 3.03 17.47
CA GLU A 298 -1.93 4.29 18.14
C GLU A 298 -0.95 4.07 19.31
N ASN A 299 0.11 4.86 19.38
CA ASN A 299 1.25 4.68 20.30
C ASN A 299 1.84 3.27 20.21
N ALA A 300 2.00 2.78 18.99
CA ALA A 300 2.45 1.43 18.69
C ALA A 300 3.53 1.43 17.61
N THR A 301 4.26 0.34 17.58
CA THR A 301 5.23 0.02 16.52
C THR A 301 5.00 -1.41 16.05
N GLY A 302 5.45 -1.74 14.85
CA GLY A 302 5.32 -3.10 14.34
C GLY A 302 6.23 -3.35 13.15
N LYS A 303 6.16 -4.58 12.65
CA LYS A 303 6.83 -5.02 11.43
C LYS A 303 5.88 -4.98 10.25
N GLY A 304 6.43 -5.07 9.06
CA GLY A 304 5.68 -5.19 7.83
C GLY A 304 6.55 -5.55 6.65
N TYR A 305 5.94 -5.52 5.49
CA TYR A 305 6.62 -5.75 4.22
C TYR A 305 6.28 -4.64 3.24
N TYR A 306 7.28 -4.17 2.51
CA TYR A 306 7.12 -3.31 1.36
C TYR A 306 7.44 -4.10 0.10
N ILE A 307 6.53 -4.08 -0.87
CA ILE A 307 6.59 -4.88 -2.09
C ILE A 307 6.39 -3.96 -3.28
N THR A 308 7.32 -4.00 -4.23
CA THR A 308 7.30 -3.24 -5.48
C THR A 308 8.22 -3.90 -6.51
N ASN A 309 7.95 -3.74 -7.80
CA ASN A 309 8.80 -4.22 -8.90
C ASN A 309 9.21 -5.70 -8.77
N GLY A 310 8.29 -6.57 -8.32
CA GLY A 310 8.56 -8.00 -8.16
C GLY A 310 9.49 -8.35 -7.00
N LYS A 311 9.72 -7.42 -6.06
CA LYS A 311 10.62 -7.59 -4.91
C LYS A 311 9.92 -7.26 -3.60
N VAL A 312 10.37 -7.89 -2.51
CA VAL A 312 9.91 -7.64 -1.15
C VAL A 312 11.07 -7.26 -0.24
N GLN A 313 10.81 -6.31 0.66
CA GLN A 313 11.69 -5.91 1.75
C GLN A 313 10.93 -5.91 3.07
N GLU A 314 11.60 -6.28 4.15
CA GLU A 314 11.09 -6.06 5.50
C GLU A 314 11.13 -4.57 5.83
N ILE A 315 10.09 -4.12 6.53
CA ILE A 315 9.98 -2.75 7.04
C ILE A 315 9.51 -2.76 8.49
N THR A 316 9.62 -1.63 9.14
CA THR A 316 8.92 -1.36 10.39
C THR A 316 7.96 -0.20 10.22
N TRP A 317 7.03 -0.07 11.15
CA TRP A 317 6.13 1.06 11.21
C TRP A 317 5.98 1.55 12.65
N GLU A 318 5.69 2.83 12.81
CA GLU A 318 5.46 3.46 14.10
C GLU A 318 4.35 4.51 14.00
N LYS A 319 3.60 4.64 15.07
CA LYS A 319 2.69 5.76 15.30
C LYS A 319 2.78 6.14 16.77
N ASN A 320 3.45 7.26 17.05
CA ASN A 320 3.82 7.64 18.40
C ASN A 320 2.71 8.40 19.16
N GLU A 321 1.80 9.06 18.44
CA GLU A 321 0.72 9.86 19.02
C GLU A 321 -0.55 9.74 18.19
N SER A 322 -1.71 9.86 18.85
CA SER A 322 -3.00 9.99 18.18
C SER A 322 -3.03 11.30 17.37
N GLY A 323 -3.56 11.26 16.14
CA GLY A 323 -3.58 12.41 15.24
C GLY A 323 -2.25 12.71 14.53
N LYS A 324 -1.21 11.88 14.73
CA LYS A 324 0.02 11.91 13.94
C LYS A 324 -0.02 10.83 12.87
N ALA A 325 0.61 11.10 11.72
CA ALA A 325 0.67 10.14 10.64
C ALA A 325 1.47 8.89 11.03
N MET A 326 1.00 7.74 10.56
CA MET A 326 1.77 6.50 10.51
C MET A 326 3.07 6.75 9.73
N ARG A 327 4.20 6.28 10.24
CA ARG A 327 5.48 6.33 9.55
C ARG A 327 5.92 4.92 9.22
N TYR A 328 6.27 4.69 7.98
CA TYR A 328 6.92 3.45 7.55
C TYR A 328 8.42 3.69 7.46
N LEU A 329 9.20 2.77 8.00
CA LEU A 329 10.64 2.90 8.13
C LEU A 329 11.32 1.70 7.44
N ASP A 330 12.44 1.96 6.77
CA ASP A 330 13.30 0.92 6.22
C ASP A 330 14.07 0.17 7.34
N THR A 331 14.88 -0.80 6.96
CA THR A 331 15.69 -1.60 7.90
C THR A 331 16.74 -0.78 8.65
N ASP A 332 17.10 0.40 8.17
CA ASP A 332 18.01 1.33 8.82
C ASP A 332 17.29 2.33 9.75
N GLY A 333 15.96 2.26 9.84
CA GLY A 333 15.12 3.16 10.64
C GLY A 333 14.89 4.53 10.02
N ARG A 334 15.18 4.71 8.72
CA ARG A 334 14.87 5.92 7.97
C ARG A 334 13.45 5.85 7.39
N LEU A 335 12.83 7.03 7.16
CA LEU A 335 11.53 7.07 6.51
C LEU A 335 11.60 6.33 5.16
N LEU A 336 10.72 5.34 4.99
CA LEU A 336 10.67 4.48 3.80
C LEU A 336 10.51 5.33 2.53
N SER A 337 11.32 5.04 1.51
CA SER A 337 11.10 5.56 0.16
C SER A 337 10.37 4.50 -0.67
N ILE A 338 9.28 4.89 -1.31
CA ILE A 338 8.47 4.01 -2.18
C ILE A 338 8.49 4.51 -3.63
N ASN A 339 8.18 3.64 -4.58
CA ASN A 339 8.09 4.01 -5.99
C ASN A 339 6.88 4.91 -6.26
N PRO A 340 7.01 5.91 -7.15
CA PRO A 340 5.84 6.69 -7.58
C PRO A 340 4.76 5.78 -8.19
N GLY A 341 3.52 5.97 -7.75
CA GLY A 341 2.37 5.19 -8.20
C GLY A 341 1.39 4.87 -7.08
N LYS A 342 0.32 4.17 -7.44
CA LYS A 342 -0.73 3.76 -6.49
C LYS A 342 -0.21 2.75 -5.48
N THR A 343 -0.69 2.85 -4.26
CA THR A 343 -0.29 1.99 -3.14
C THR A 343 -1.48 1.24 -2.56
N TYR A 344 -1.34 -0.08 -2.38
CA TYR A 344 -2.25 -0.85 -1.55
C TYR A 344 -1.64 -1.06 -0.16
N VAL A 345 -2.44 -0.88 0.90
CA VAL A 345 -2.01 -1.07 2.28
C VAL A 345 -2.92 -2.07 2.98
N ALA A 346 -2.37 -3.22 3.37
CA ALA A 346 -3.05 -4.20 4.20
C ALA A 346 -2.76 -3.93 5.69
N LEU A 347 -3.79 -3.61 6.48
CA LEU A 347 -3.69 -3.70 7.94
C LEU A 347 -3.91 -5.17 8.34
N TYR A 348 -2.81 -5.95 8.29
CA TYR A 348 -2.86 -7.40 8.32
C TYR A 348 -2.62 -7.95 9.74
N PRO A 349 -3.54 -8.77 10.28
CA PRO A 349 -3.43 -9.27 11.65
C PRO A 349 -2.23 -10.19 11.86
N THR A 350 -1.43 -9.94 12.88
CA THR A 350 -0.23 -10.74 13.20
C THR A 350 -0.53 -12.22 13.43
N TYR A 351 -1.70 -12.54 14.01
CA TYR A 351 -2.12 -13.93 14.23
C TYR A 351 -2.51 -14.69 12.94
N ARG A 352 -2.51 -14.00 11.78
CA ARG A 352 -2.77 -14.58 10.46
C ARG A 352 -1.51 -14.81 9.63
N MET A 353 -0.33 -14.62 10.19
CA MET A 353 0.94 -14.73 9.47
C MET A 353 1.10 -16.08 8.72
N GLU A 354 0.56 -17.17 9.26
CA GLU A 354 0.57 -18.48 8.58
C GLU A 354 -0.23 -18.51 7.26
N ASN A 355 -1.12 -17.53 7.06
CA ASN A 355 -1.95 -17.38 5.86
C ASN A 355 -1.46 -16.25 4.93
N LEU A 356 -0.33 -15.63 5.25
CA LEU A 356 0.39 -14.72 4.38
C LEU A 356 1.37 -15.52 3.52
N SER A 357 1.29 -15.36 2.21
CA SER A 357 2.25 -15.94 1.26
C SER A 357 2.79 -14.86 0.34
N ILE A 358 4.11 -14.79 0.23
CA ILE A 358 4.84 -13.96 -0.73
C ILE A 358 5.78 -14.92 -1.45
N SER A 359 5.68 -15.04 -2.76
CA SER A 359 6.43 -16.03 -3.53
C SER A 359 6.80 -15.55 -4.93
N GLU A 360 7.70 -16.29 -5.55
CA GLU A 360 8.10 -16.11 -6.95
C GLU A 360 6.97 -16.42 -7.92
#